data_4fc412db887baf423b885f81ba99b76b
#
_entry.id   4fc412db887baf423b885f81ba99b76b
#
_cell.length_a   1.000
_cell.length_b   1.000
_cell.length_c   1.000
_cell.angle_alpha   90.00
_cell.angle_beta   90.00
_cell.angle_gamma   90.00
#
_symmetry.space_group_name_H-M   'P 1'
#
loop_
_entity.id
_entity.type
_entity.pdbx_description
1 polymer ?
#
loop_
_entity_poly.entity_id
_entity_poly.type
_entity_poly.pdbx_seq_one_letter_code
_entity_poly.pdbx_strand_id
1 'polypeptide(L)'
;MLKYQQTADEIEQYIEKHELKQGDKLPILEELIRQFAVSKTTMTKSLELLERKGIIFQVRGSGIFVRKTNRTGYIRLFSTQGFKQNLVGHTIESTVLVLEPIDATDNIAKNLGIESGETVYYVKRIRFIDGKILCLEESYYRQSIVPYLNREIVEQSIFEYLETALQLNIGFSDMYMHVGKLSAETARHLNLAEADPGLTIETVFHLTNGRPFDYSVITYHYEHSHFVVQANGLYL
;
A
#
# COMPACT_ATOMS: atom_id res chain seq x y z
N MET A 1 -8.63 0.38 17.42
CA MET A 1 -8.12 -0.84 16.76
C MET A 1 -8.95 -2.04 17.17
N LEU A 2 -9.39 -2.88 16.23
CA LEU A 2 -10.20 -4.06 16.54
C LEU A 2 -9.33 -5.14 17.22
N LYS A 3 -9.91 -5.91 18.16
CA LYS A 3 -9.15 -6.90 18.96
C LYS A 3 -8.36 -7.89 18.10
N TYR A 4 -8.92 -8.37 16.98
CA TYR A 4 -8.22 -9.31 16.09
C TYR A 4 -7.02 -8.66 15.36
N GLN A 5 -7.07 -7.35 15.07
CA GLN A 5 -5.95 -6.62 14.48
C GLN A 5 -4.79 -6.50 15.49
N GLN A 6 -5.12 -6.10 16.72
CA GLN A 6 -4.16 -6.05 17.81
C GLN A 6 -3.50 -7.42 18.05
N THR A 7 -4.30 -8.49 18.09
CA THR A 7 -3.78 -9.86 18.27
C THR A 7 -2.88 -10.29 17.09
N ALA A 8 -3.20 -9.88 15.86
CA ALA A 8 -2.35 -10.15 14.70
C ALA A 8 -0.98 -9.46 14.85
N ASP A 9 -0.95 -8.20 15.28
CA ASP A 9 0.30 -7.47 15.51
C ASP A 9 1.11 -8.09 16.67
N GLU A 10 0.45 -8.55 17.74
CA GLU A 10 1.10 -9.28 18.85
C GLU A 10 1.71 -10.61 18.37
N ILE A 11 1.07 -11.34 17.46
CA ILE A 11 1.62 -12.56 16.85
C ILE A 11 2.82 -12.23 15.95
N GLU A 12 2.76 -11.16 15.17
CA GLU A 12 3.89 -10.71 14.35
C GLU A 12 5.10 -10.38 15.22
N GLN A 13 4.91 -9.67 16.34
CA GLN A 13 5.96 -9.42 17.34
C GLN A 13 6.48 -10.72 17.98
N TYR A 14 5.60 -11.69 18.26
CA TYR A 14 6.01 -13.01 18.75
C TYR A 14 6.94 -13.72 17.77
N ILE A 15 6.62 -13.71 16.46
CA ILE A 15 7.47 -14.27 15.40
C ILE A 15 8.85 -13.61 15.40
N GLU A 16 8.90 -12.29 15.51
CA GLU A 16 10.16 -11.52 15.54
C GLU A 16 10.97 -11.80 16.80
N LYS A 17 10.35 -11.73 17.97
CA LYS A 17 11.00 -11.96 19.28
C LYS A 17 11.60 -13.34 19.40
N HIS A 18 10.98 -14.36 18.79
CA HIS A 18 11.47 -15.74 18.82
C HIS A 18 12.34 -16.09 17.62
N GLU A 19 12.68 -15.09 16.78
CA GLU A 19 13.53 -15.23 15.59
C GLU A 19 13.04 -16.34 14.64
N LEU A 20 11.71 -16.57 14.57
CA LEU A 20 11.14 -17.61 13.73
C LEU A 20 11.37 -17.29 12.25
N LYS A 21 11.88 -18.28 11.53
CA LYS A 21 12.25 -18.18 10.11
C LYS A 21 11.14 -18.73 9.20
N GLN A 22 11.28 -18.47 7.92
CA GLN A 22 10.40 -19.04 6.91
C GLN A 22 10.37 -20.57 7.00
N GLY A 23 9.17 -21.15 7.12
CA GLY A 23 8.93 -22.56 7.27
C GLY A 23 8.86 -23.04 8.72
N ASP A 24 9.23 -22.19 9.69
CA ASP A 24 9.07 -22.55 11.11
C ASP A 24 7.59 -22.61 11.49
N LYS A 25 7.27 -23.57 12.33
CA LYS A 25 5.92 -23.84 12.78
C LYS A 25 5.56 -22.99 13.99
N LEU A 26 4.42 -22.31 13.91
CA LEU A 26 3.80 -21.64 15.05
C LEU A 26 3.12 -22.67 15.99
N PRO A 27 2.88 -22.30 17.26
CA PRO A 27 2.05 -23.09 18.15
C PRO A 27 0.67 -23.40 17.51
N ILE A 28 0.05 -24.49 17.92
CA ILE A 28 -1.28 -24.85 17.42
C ILE A 28 -2.34 -23.86 17.87
N LEU A 29 -3.48 -23.83 17.18
CA LEU A 29 -4.56 -22.86 17.40
C LEU A 29 -4.97 -22.74 18.89
N GLU A 30 -5.11 -23.87 19.59
CA GLU A 30 -5.50 -23.93 20.99
C GLU A 30 -4.45 -23.32 21.91
N GLU A 31 -3.19 -23.47 21.59
CA GLU A 31 -2.08 -22.87 22.34
C GLU A 31 -2.01 -21.37 22.10
N LEU A 32 -2.17 -20.91 20.85
CA LEU A 32 -2.24 -19.48 20.54
C LEU A 32 -3.42 -18.79 21.24
N ILE A 33 -4.59 -19.43 21.28
CA ILE A 33 -5.76 -18.93 22.02
C ILE A 33 -5.44 -18.71 23.49
N ARG A 34 -4.78 -19.68 24.13
CA ARG A 34 -4.38 -19.59 25.53
C ARG A 34 -3.29 -18.53 25.75
N GLN A 35 -2.28 -18.51 24.89
CA GLN A 35 -1.14 -17.60 25.00
C GLN A 35 -1.53 -16.14 24.86
N PHE A 36 -2.39 -15.82 23.91
CA PHE A 36 -2.85 -14.45 23.65
C PHE A 36 -4.17 -14.09 24.39
N ALA A 37 -4.72 -15.02 25.16
CA ALA A 37 -5.94 -14.84 25.96
C ALA A 37 -7.13 -14.26 25.17
N VAL A 38 -7.38 -14.80 23.97
CA VAL A 38 -8.45 -14.35 23.07
C VAL A 38 -9.43 -15.48 22.74
N SER A 39 -10.62 -15.13 22.23
CA SER A 39 -11.57 -16.12 21.74
C SER A 39 -11.09 -16.82 20.47
N LYS A 40 -11.59 -18.04 20.20
CA LYS A 40 -11.31 -18.76 18.95
C LYS A 40 -11.63 -17.93 17.72
N THR A 41 -12.75 -17.23 17.71
CA THR A 41 -13.14 -16.35 16.59
C THR A 41 -12.15 -15.21 16.37
N THR A 42 -11.68 -14.59 17.45
CA THR A 42 -10.66 -13.52 17.38
C THR A 42 -9.36 -14.07 16.82
N MET A 43 -8.86 -15.20 17.33
CA MET A 43 -7.65 -15.83 16.86
C MET A 43 -7.75 -16.23 15.38
N THR A 44 -8.85 -16.86 14.96
CA THR A 44 -9.05 -17.23 13.55
C THR A 44 -8.97 -15.99 12.64
N LYS A 45 -9.66 -14.89 12.98
CA LYS A 45 -9.60 -13.64 12.21
C LYS A 45 -8.20 -13.03 12.21
N SER A 46 -7.44 -13.15 13.31
CA SER A 46 -6.05 -12.68 13.37
C SER A 46 -5.14 -13.47 12.45
N LEU A 47 -5.28 -14.81 12.43
CA LEU A 47 -4.52 -15.68 11.54
C LEU A 47 -4.89 -15.46 10.06
N GLU A 48 -6.16 -15.28 9.74
CA GLU A 48 -6.61 -14.90 8.39
C GLU A 48 -6.03 -13.56 7.94
N LEU A 49 -5.91 -12.58 8.86
CA LEU A 49 -5.28 -11.30 8.57
C LEU A 49 -3.78 -11.47 8.30
N LEU A 50 -3.07 -12.24 9.14
CA LEU A 50 -1.65 -12.53 8.96
C LEU A 50 -1.37 -13.31 7.67
N GLU A 51 -2.25 -14.24 7.29
CA GLU A 51 -2.16 -14.98 6.04
C GLU A 51 -2.36 -14.06 4.82
N ARG A 52 -3.34 -13.15 4.87
CA ARG A 52 -3.53 -12.11 3.85
C ARG A 52 -2.34 -11.16 3.76
N LYS A 53 -1.74 -10.80 4.90
CA LYS A 53 -0.49 -10.01 4.95
C LYS A 53 0.73 -10.80 4.46
N GLY A 54 0.61 -12.12 4.21
CA GLY A 54 1.70 -12.99 3.79
C GLY A 54 2.77 -13.21 4.86
N ILE A 55 2.41 -13.05 6.14
CA ILE A 55 3.29 -13.28 7.28
C ILE A 55 3.34 -14.77 7.64
N ILE A 56 2.20 -15.46 7.50
CA ILE A 56 2.06 -16.89 7.75
C ILE A 56 1.38 -17.58 6.57
N PHE A 57 1.39 -18.91 6.59
CA PHE A 57 0.50 -19.74 5.78
C PHE A 57 -0.02 -20.92 6.60
N GLN A 58 -1.20 -21.40 6.28
CA GLN A 58 -1.84 -22.50 6.96
C GLN A 58 -1.90 -23.74 6.05
N VAL A 59 -1.54 -24.89 6.59
CA VAL A 59 -1.65 -26.17 5.89
C VAL A 59 -2.61 -27.05 6.68
N ARG A 60 -3.74 -27.42 6.05
CA ARG A 60 -4.77 -28.25 6.69
C ARG A 60 -4.18 -29.55 7.22
N GLY A 61 -4.38 -29.83 8.49
CA GLY A 61 -3.87 -31.02 9.17
C GLY A 61 -2.38 -30.95 9.58
N SER A 62 -1.61 -29.97 9.08
CA SER A 62 -0.19 -29.85 9.39
C SER A 62 0.13 -28.70 10.35
N GLY A 63 -0.60 -27.58 10.26
CA GLY A 63 -0.45 -26.47 11.19
C GLY A 63 -0.27 -25.11 10.53
N ILE A 64 0.25 -24.16 11.30
CA ILE A 64 0.47 -22.77 10.94
C ILE A 64 1.98 -22.55 10.83
N PHE A 65 2.44 -21.92 9.76
CA PHE A 65 3.86 -21.78 9.45
C PHE A 65 4.19 -20.32 9.10
N VAL A 66 5.40 -19.89 9.44
CA VAL A 66 5.93 -18.58 9.06
C VAL A 66 6.22 -18.55 7.57
N ARG A 67 5.70 -17.51 6.87
CA ARG A 67 5.93 -17.29 5.44
C ARG A 67 6.85 -16.10 5.17
N LYS A 68 7.08 -15.24 6.15
CA LYS A 68 7.81 -13.98 6.01
C LYS A 68 9.15 -14.19 5.30
N THR A 69 9.29 -13.62 4.11
CA THR A 69 10.58 -13.53 3.41
C THR A 69 11.20 -12.18 3.74
N ASN A 70 12.35 -12.16 4.40
CA ASN A 70 13.07 -10.94 4.74
C ASN A 70 13.94 -10.46 3.56
N ARG A 71 13.31 -10.14 2.42
CA ARG A 71 14.00 -9.36 1.40
C ARG A 71 13.72 -7.88 1.68
N THR A 72 14.70 -7.20 2.26
CA THR A 72 14.64 -5.75 2.48
C THR A 72 14.64 -5.00 1.14
N GLY A 73 14.01 -3.83 1.10
CA GLY A 73 14.00 -2.97 -0.10
C GLY A 73 12.97 -3.34 -1.17
N TYR A 74 12.07 -4.32 -0.90
CA TYR A 74 11.00 -4.66 -1.83
C TYR A 74 9.68 -4.01 -1.44
N ILE A 75 9.01 -3.37 -2.40
CA ILE A 75 7.68 -2.77 -2.27
C ILE A 75 6.63 -3.86 -2.48
N ARG A 76 5.70 -4.00 -1.54
CA ARG A 76 4.54 -4.89 -1.69
C ARG A 76 3.48 -4.21 -2.54
N LEU A 77 3.19 -4.75 -3.72
CA LEU A 77 2.24 -4.15 -4.67
C LEU A 77 0.78 -4.22 -4.20
N PHE A 78 0.38 -5.28 -3.53
CA PHE A 78 -1.01 -5.46 -3.10
C PHE A 78 -1.25 -5.02 -1.66
N SER A 79 -0.87 -3.80 -1.34
CA SER A 79 -1.18 -3.20 -0.04
C SER A 79 -1.97 -1.92 -0.25
N THR A 80 -3.14 -1.85 0.36
CA THR A 80 -3.95 -0.62 0.46
C THR A 80 -3.40 0.36 1.50
N GLN A 81 -2.32 -0.02 2.16
CA GLN A 81 -1.64 0.75 3.21
C GLN A 81 -0.47 1.49 2.58
N GLY A 82 -0.52 2.77 2.44
CA GLY A 82 0.50 3.61 1.77
C GLY A 82 1.99 3.21 1.94
N PHE A 83 2.88 3.89 1.28
CA PHE A 83 4.32 3.55 1.22
C PHE A 83 5.01 3.32 2.57
N LYS A 84 4.67 4.10 3.62
CA LYS A 84 5.31 3.99 4.95
C LYS A 84 5.15 2.60 5.57
N GLN A 85 3.99 1.96 5.39
CA GLN A 85 3.75 0.64 5.96
C GLN A 85 4.34 -0.49 5.12
N ASN A 86 4.60 -0.23 3.84
CA ASN A 86 5.17 -1.21 2.91
C ASN A 86 6.69 -1.31 2.95
N LEU A 87 7.38 -0.26 3.43
CA LEU A 87 8.82 -0.13 3.44
C LEU A 87 9.35 0.05 4.87
N VAL A 88 8.97 -0.86 5.76
CA VAL A 88 9.44 -0.86 7.15
C VAL A 88 10.96 -0.96 7.20
N GLY A 89 11.59 -0.09 7.98
CA GLY A 89 13.05 -0.03 8.12
C GLY A 89 13.75 0.91 7.12
N HIS A 90 12.99 1.58 6.24
CA HIS A 90 13.50 2.59 5.32
C HIS A 90 12.95 3.99 5.65
N THR A 91 13.74 5.01 5.37
CA THR A 91 13.30 6.41 5.46
C THR A 91 12.59 6.80 4.16
N ILE A 92 11.31 7.16 4.26
CA ILE A 92 10.52 7.63 3.11
C ILE A 92 10.27 9.13 3.26
N GLU A 93 10.71 9.88 2.28
CA GLU A 93 10.53 11.33 2.19
C GLU A 93 9.77 11.70 0.91
N SER A 94 9.15 12.86 0.91
CA SER A 94 8.41 13.36 -0.25
C SER A 94 8.69 14.84 -0.48
N THR A 95 8.92 15.22 -1.74
CA THR A 95 8.96 16.61 -2.18
C THR A 95 7.71 16.89 -3.01
N VAL A 96 6.85 17.78 -2.51
CA VAL A 96 5.62 18.19 -3.20
C VAL A 96 5.96 19.19 -4.28
N LEU A 97 5.65 18.84 -5.53
CA LEU A 97 5.82 19.70 -6.70
C LEU A 97 4.55 20.53 -6.97
N VAL A 98 3.39 19.89 -6.88
CA VAL A 98 2.08 20.53 -7.11
C VAL A 98 1.09 20.04 -6.06
N LEU A 99 0.26 20.94 -5.56
CA LEU A 99 -0.93 20.69 -4.78
C LEU A 99 -1.94 21.78 -5.08
N GLU A 100 -2.94 21.48 -5.89
CA GLU A 100 -3.97 22.43 -6.30
C GLU A 100 -5.29 21.73 -6.66
N PRO A 101 -6.43 22.41 -6.54
CA PRO A 101 -7.67 21.94 -7.15
C PRO A 101 -7.59 22.14 -8.66
N ILE A 102 -8.06 21.14 -9.43
CA ILE A 102 -8.20 21.22 -10.89
C ILE A 102 -9.54 20.64 -11.32
N ASP A 103 -9.97 20.98 -12.52
CA ASP A 103 -11.12 20.34 -13.16
C ASP A 103 -10.70 18.98 -13.72
N ALA A 104 -11.50 17.94 -13.44
CA ALA A 104 -11.23 16.60 -13.93
C ALA A 104 -11.34 16.53 -15.44
N THR A 105 -10.28 16.05 -16.10
CA THR A 105 -10.33 15.67 -17.51
C THR A 105 -11.19 14.42 -17.70
N ASP A 106 -11.56 14.10 -18.94
CA ASP A 106 -12.34 12.89 -19.27
C ASP A 106 -11.71 11.61 -18.71
N ASN A 107 -10.38 11.50 -18.76
CA ASN A 107 -9.66 10.35 -18.21
C ASN A 107 -9.74 10.27 -16.69
N ILE A 108 -9.54 11.39 -16.00
CA ILE A 108 -9.64 11.47 -14.54
C ILE A 108 -11.07 11.17 -14.10
N ALA A 109 -12.04 11.80 -14.76
CA ALA A 109 -13.45 11.64 -14.49
C ALA A 109 -13.91 10.18 -14.65
N LYS A 110 -13.49 9.52 -15.72
CA LYS A 110 -13.77 8.10 -15.97
C LYS A 110 -13.25 7.20 -14.86
N ASN A 111 -12.00 7.40 -14.39
CA ASN A 111 -11.38 6.58 -13.34
C ASN A 111 -11.99 6.85 -11.97
N LEU A 112 -12.38 8.08 -11.68
CA LEU A 112 -13.01 8.46 -10.41
C LEU A 112 -14.54 8.29 -10.40
N GLY A 113 -15.16 7.90 -11.52
CA GLY A 113 -16.61 7.77 -11.62
C GLY A 113 -17.36 9.08 -11.30
N ILE A 114 -16.85 10.19 -11.83
CA ILE A 114 -17.40 11.56 -11.72
C ILE A 114 -17.65 12.15 -13.10
N GLU A 115 -18.28 13.33 -13.15
CA GLU A 115 -18.45 14.06 -14.41
C GLU A 115 -17.16 14.81 -14.79
N SER A 116 -16.91 14.93 -16.09
CA SER A 116 -15.81 15.78 -16.58
C SER A 116 -16.05 17.22 -16.16
N GLY A 117 -14.99 17.89 -15.67
CA GLY A 117 -15.07 19.22 -15.10
C GLY A 117 -15.40 19.27 -13.59
N GLU A 118 -15.75 18.16 -12.93
CA GLU A 118 -15.81 18.15 -11.47
C GLU A 118 -14.43 18.44 -10.87
N THR A 119 -14.40 19.21 -9.77
CA THR A 119 -13.15 19.58 -9.09
C THR A 119 -12.55 18.41 -8.31
N VAL A 120 -11.26 18.17 -8.54
CA VAL A 120 -10.43 17.19 -7.82
C VAL A 120 -9.17 17.87 -7.27
N TYR A 121 -8.58 17.34 -6.19
CA TYR A 121 -7.24 17.73 -5.80
C TYR A 121 -6.23 17.01 -6.69
N TYR A 122 -5.35 17.77 -7.34
CA TYR A 122 -4.17 17.25 -8.03
C TYR A 122 -2.96 17.38 -7.11
N VAL A 123 -2.27 16.26 -6.91
CA VAL A 123 -1.05 16.16 -6.13
C VAL A 123 0.04 15.58 -7.02
N LYS A 124 1.14 16.32 -7.22
CA LYS A 124 2.35 15.80 -7.88
C LYS A 124 3.51 15.88 -6.91
N ARG A 125 4.19 14.75 -6.68
CA ARG A 125 5.31 14.68 -5.75
C ARG A 125 6.36 13.65 -6.18
N ILE A 126 7.63 13.92 -5.81
CA ILE A 126 8.72 12.95 -5.91
C ILE A 126 8.85 12.27 -4.55
N ARG A 127 8.93 10.96 -4.54
CA ARG A 127 9.21 10.18 -3.33
C ARG A 127 10.62 9.65 -3.34
N PHE A 128 11.20 9.61 -2.16
CA PHE A 128 12.55 9.13 -1.92
C PHE A 128 12.53 7.95 -0.96
N ILE A 129 13.45 7.02 -1.15
CA ILE A 129 13.77 5.94 -0.23
C ILE A 129 15.25 6.04 0.13
N ASP A 130 15.56 6.23 1.42
CA ASP A 130 16.92 6.39 1.93
C ASP A 130 17.72 7.44 1.13
N GLY A 131 17.08 8.56 0.81
CA GLY A 131 17.66 9.68 0.05
C GLY A 131 17.76 9.47 -1.46
N LYS A 132 17.34 8.32 -2.01
CA LYS A 132 17.31 8.05 -3.45
C LYS A 132 15.92 8.24 -4.02
N ILE A 133 15.81 8.79 -5.24
CA ILE A 133 14.52 8.93 -5.92
C ILE A 133 13.90 7.56 -6.15
N LEU A 134 12.71 7.35 -5.59
CA LEU A 134 11.95 6.12 -5.76
C LEU A 134 10.96 6.20 -6.92
N CYS A 135 10.17 7.27 -6.95
CA CYS A 135 9.12 7.44 -7.97
C CYS A 135 8.65 8.90 -8.07
N LEU A 136 8.03 9.20 -9.21
CA LEU A 136 7.16 10.35 -9.43
C LEU A 136 5.72 9.87 -9.26
N GLU A 137 4.96 10.53 -8.39
CA GLU A 137 3.55 10.24 -8.12
C GLU A 137 2.68 11.41 -8.56
N GLU A 138 1.63 11.14 -9.31
CA GLU A 138 0.57 12.05 -9.71
C GLU A 138 -0.76 11.45 -9.26
N SER A 139 -1.45 12.10 -8.32
CA SER A 139 -2.66 11.58 -7.69
C SER A 139 -3.80 12.60 -7.80
N TYR A 140 -5.00 12.09 -8.03
CA TYR A 140 -6.22 12.87 -8.18
C TYR A 140 -7.25 12.41 -7.15
N TYR A 141 -7.48 13.27 -6.14
CA TYR A 141 -8.40 12.95 -5.04
C TYR A 141 -9.75 13.61 -5.28
N ARG A 142 -10.81 12.82 -5.23
CA ARG A 142 -12.19 13.31 -5.35
C ARG A 142 -12.53 14.23 -4.19
N GLN A 143 -12.73 15.53 -4.44
CA GLN A 143 -12.91 16.56 -3.40
C GLN A 143 -14.17 16.33 -2.55
N SER A 144 -15.23 15.73 -3.10
CA SER A 144 -16.44 15.37 -2.34
C SER A 144 -16.23 14.26 -1.29
N ILE A 145 -15.08 13.56 -1.33
CA ILE A 145 -14.69 12.51 -0.37
C ILE A 145 -13.49 12.96 0.45
N VAL A 146 -12.54 13.65 -0.17
CA VAL A 146 -11.33 14.21 0.47
C VAL A 146 -11.46 15.74 0.43
N PRO A 147 -12.19 16.36 1.38
CA PRO A 147 -12.58 17.76 1.28
C PRO A 147 -11.43 18.73 1.52
N TYR A 148 -10.35 18.27 2.13
CA TYR A 148 -9.21 19.11 2.47
C TYR A 148 -7.89 18.37 2.37
N LEU A 149 -6.94 18.95 1.65
CA LEU A 149 -5.52 18.60 1.63
C LEU A 149 -4.70 19.87 1.75
N ASN A 150 -3.65 19.81 2.55
CA ASN A 150 -2.63 20.84 2.65
C ASN A 150 -1.23 20.25 2.43
N ARG A 151 -0.22 21.11 2.33
CA ARG A 151 1.14 20.68 2.04
C ARG A 151 1.69 19.72 3.12
N GLU A 152 1.40 19.98 4.39
CA GLU A 152 1.86 19.15 5.51
C GLU A 152 1.31 17.71 5.41
N ILE A 153 0.02 17.55 5.12
CA ILE A 153 -0.61 16.24 4.92
C ILE A 153 0.04 15.52 3.72
N VAL A 154 0.27 16.26 2.62
CA VAL A 154 0.78 15.68 1.37
C VAL A 154 2.27 15.33 1.47
N GLU A 155 3.07 16.04 2.24
CA GLU A 155 4.48 15.71 2.54
C GLU A 155 4.60 14.45 3.40
N GLN A 156 3.58 14.16 4.20
CA GLN A 156 3.51 12.98 5.07
C GLN A 156 2.79 11.81 4.38
N SER A 157 1.79 11.24 5.04
CA SER A 157 1.00 10.11 4.56
C SER A 157 -0.45 10.53 4.35
N ILE A 158 -0.83 10.76 3.09
CA ILE A 158 -2.23 11.08 2.76
C ILE A 158 -3.14 9.95 3.23
N PHE A 159 -2.77 8.68 3.03
CA PHE A 159 -3.58 7.53 3.44
C PHE A 159 -3.78 7.46 4.96
N GLU A 160 -2.74 7.76 5.75
CA GLU A 160 -2.88 7.85 7.20
C GLU A 160 -3.88 8.96 7.61
N TYR A 161 -3.82 10.12 6.95
CA TYR A 161 -4.80 11.20 7.15
C TYR A 161 -6.23 10.75 6.77
N LEU A 162 -6.40 10.06 5.63
CA LEU A 162 -7.71 9.56 5.20
C LEU A 162 -8.31 8.58 6.22
N GLU A 163 -7.50 7.67 6.76
CA GLU A 163 -7.95 6.66 7.72
C GLU A 163 -8.16 7.23 9.13
N THR A 164 -7.23 8.09 9.61
CA THR A 164 -7.25 8.55 11.00
C THR A 164 -8.08 9.81 11.22
N ALA A 165 -7.93 10.82 10.36
CA ALA A 165 -8.62 12.09 10.50
C ALA A 165 -10.00 12.10 9.83
N LEU A 166 -10.11 11.56 8.62
CA LEU A 166 -11.38 11.47 7.89
C LEU A 166 -12.16 10.18 8.18
N GLN A 167 -11.56 9.21 8.88
CA GLN A 167 -12.16 7.91 9.23
C GLN A 167 -12.72 7.17 8.02
N LEU A 168 -12.06 7.32 6.86
CA LEU A 168 -12.46 6.63 5.65
C LEU A 168 -12.03 5.17 5.72
N ASN A 169 -12.93 4.28 5.33
CA ASN A 169 -12.64 2.84 5.26
C ASN A 169 -12.21 2.50 3.82
N ILE A 170 -10.91 2.38 3.61
CA ILE A 170 -10.34 1.98 2.32
C ILE A 170 -10.65 0.50 2.09
N GLY A 171 -11.21 0.17 0.94
CA GLY A 171 -11.72 -1.17 0.61
C GLY A 171 -10.75 -1.96 -0.25
N PHE A 172 -10.65 -1.59 -1.50
CA PHE A 172 -9.82 -2.28 -2.51
C PHE A 172 -9.26 -1.30 -3.53
N SER A 173 -8.36 -1.77 -4.36
CA SER A 173 -7.83 -1.01 -5.50
C SER A 173 -7.66 -1.88 -6.72
N ASP A 174 -7.83 -1.27 -7.89
CA ASP A 174 -7.51 -1.84 -9.19
C ASP A 174 -6.20 -1.25 -9.67
N MET A 175 -5.24 -2.09 -10.03
CA MET A 175 -3.90 -1.68 -10.45
C MET A 175 -3.63 -2.15 -11.87
N TYR A 176 -3.14 -1.22 -12.70
CA TYR A 176 -2.71 -1.48 -14.07
C TYR A 176 -1.23 -1.13 -14.17
N MET A 177 -0.42 -2.07 -14.62
CA MET A 177 1.04 -1.92 -14.68
C MET A 177 1.54 -2.02 -16.11
N HIS A 178 2.38 -1.08 -16.51
CA HIS A 178 3.08 -1.17 -17.78
C HIS A 178 4.53 -0.68 -17.67
N VAL A 179 5.39 -1.22 -18.51
CA VAL A 179 6.76 -0.78 -18.67
C VAL A 179 6.88 -0.08 -20.00
N GLY A 180 7.44 1.13 -19.99
CA GLY A 180 7.59 1.94 -21.17
C GLY A 180 8.81 2.84 -21.12
N LYS A 181 9.03 3.58 -22.19
CA LYS A 181 10.06 4.62 -22.24
C LYS A 181 9.54 5.88 -21.54
N LEU A 182 10.38 6.51 -20.73
CA LEU A 182 10.06 7.76 -20.06
C LEU A 182 9.98 8.91 -21.05
N SER A 183 9.01 9.80 -20.83
CA SER A 183 8.99 11.13 -21.45
C SER A 183 10.14 11.98 -20.92
N ALA A 184 10.54 13.01 -21.67
CA ALA A 184 11.58 13.97 -21.23
C ALA A 184 11.20 14.65 -19.92
N GLU A 185 9.91 14.92 -19.66
CA GLU A 185 9.43 15.52 -18.42
C GLU A 185 9.59 14.56 -17.24
N THR A 186 9.06 13.33 -17.35
CA THR A 186 9.13 12.33 -16.30
C THR A 186 10.57 11.94 -15.98
N ALA A 187 11.41 11.74 -17.00
CA ALA A 187 12.83 11.44 -16.87
C ALA A 187 13.56 12.51 -16.06
N ARG A 188 13.29 13.79 -16.33
CA ARG A 188 13.87 14.92 -15.60
C ARG A 188 13.52 14.88 -14.11
N HIS A 189 12.28 14.59 -13.75
CA HIS A 189 11.87 14.47 -12.36
C HIS A 189 12.49 13.27 -11.64
N LEU A 190 12.76 12.19 -12.37
CA LEU A 190 13.39 10.99 -11.85
C LEU A 190 14.93 11.02 -11.89
N ASN A 191 15.53 12.10 -12.42
CA ASN A 191 16.97 12.19 -12.67
C ASN A 191 17.50 11.06 -13.58
N LEU A 192 16.73 10.72 -14.62
CA LEU A 192 17.01 9.72 -15.63
C LEU A 192 17.15 10.37 -17.01
N ALA A 193 17.67 9.62 -17.98
CA ALA A 193 17.69 10.06 -19.38
C ALA A 193 16.30 9.88 -20.04
N GLU A 194 16.03 10.72 -21.04
CA GLU A 194 14.86 10.53 -21.91
C GLU A 194 14.94 9.15 -22.57
N ALA A 195 13.80 8.48 -22.65
CA ALA A 195 13.64 7.13 -23.15
C ALA A 195 14.27 6.01 -22.30
N ASP A 196 14.81 6.31 -21.12
CA ASP A 196 15.11 5.27 -20.13
C ASP A 196 13.83 4.49 -19.79
N PRO A 197 13.94 3.20 -19.38
CA PRO A 197 12.78 2.42 -18.99
C PRO A 197 12.17 2.94 -17.69
N GLY A 198 10.84 2.89 -17.57
CA GLY A 198 10.10 3.15 -16.35
C GLY A 198 8.96 2.16 -16.17
N LEU A 199 8.72 1.74 -14.94
CA LEU A 199 7.49 1.04 -14.58
C LEU A 199 6.46 2.08 -14.15
N THR A 200 5.32 2.13 -14.83
CA THR A 200 4.19 2.96 -14.42
C THR A 200 3.08 2.07 -13.88
N ILE A 201 2.56 2.45 -12.72
CA ILE A 201 1.42 1.79 -12.08
C ILE A 201 0.30 2.83 -11.96
N GLU A 202 -0.79 2.58 -12.66
CA GLU A 202 -2.03 3.32 -12.50
C GLU A 202 -2.89 2.58 -11.47
N THR A 203 -3.45 3.31 -10.51
CA THR A 203 -4.24 2.71 -9.44
C THR A 203 -5.50 3.52 -9.19
N VAL A 204 -6.63 2.83 -9.13
CA VAL A 204 -7.90 3.42 -8.66
C VAL A 204 -8.23 2.82 -7.30
N PHE A 205 -8.25 3.65 -6.26
CA PHE A 205 -8.59 3.24 -4.90
C PHE A 205 -10.08 3.47 -4.62
N HIS A 206 -10.69 2.48 -4.00
CA HIS A 206 -12.10 2.46 -3.64
C HIS A 206 -12.30 2.37 -2.13
N LEU A 207 -13.34 3.05 -1.63
CA LEU A 207 -13.83 2.84 -0.27
C LEU A 207 -14.52 1.46 -0.16
N THR A 208 -14.77 0.99 1.07
CA THR A 208 -15.49 -0.27 1.33
C THR A 208 -16.92 -0.32 0.75
N ASN A 209 -17.51 0.85 0.44
CA ASN A 209 -18.80 0.96 -0.24
C ASN A 209 -18.69 0.98 -1.78
N GLY A 210 -17.50 0.74 -2.33
CA GLY A 210 -17.25 0.69 -3.76
C GLY A 210 -17.06 2.05 -4.46
N ARG A 211 -17.11 3.17 -3.72
CA ARG A 211 -16.90 4.51 -4.32
C ARG A 211 -15.41 4.76 -4.58
N PRO A 212 -14.99 5.08 -5.82
CA PRO A 212 -13.62 5.52 -6.08
C PRO A 212 -13.37 6.89 -5.47
N PHE A 213 -12.17 7.10 -4.90
CA PHE A 213 -11.80 8.35 -4.25
C PHE A 213 -10.40 8.88 -4.63
N ASP A 214 -9.52 8.01 -5.13
CA ASP A 214 -8.16 8.34 -5.56
C ASP A 214 -7.86 7.61 -6.87
N TYR A 215 -7.42 8.36 -7.87
CA TYR A 215 -6.79 7.84 -9.09
C TYR A 215 -5.35 8.33 -9.10
N SER A 216 -4.41 7.40 -9.04
CA SER A 216 -2.98 7.69 -8.95
C SER A 216 -2.21 7.06 -10.10
N VAL A 217 -1.25 7.81 -10.65
CA VAL A 217 -0.28 7.35 -11.65
C VAL A 217 1.11 7.49 -11.04
N ILE A 218 1.78 6.38 -10.81
CA ILE A 218 3.09 6.35 -10.17
C ILE A 218 4.10 5.77 -11.14
N THR A 219 5.10 6.58 -11.52
CA THR A 219 6.22 6.14 -12.38
C THR A 219 7.45 5.92 -11.53
N TYR A 220 7.94 4.69 -11.50
CA TYR A 220 9.05 4.25 -10.66
C TYR A 220 10.39 4.36 -11.36
N HIS A 221 11.40 4.76 -10.57
CA HIS A 221 12.80 4.73 -10.98
C HIS A 221 13.27 3.28 -11.12
N TYR A 222 13.70 2.86 -12.32
CA TYR A 222 13.95 1.45 -12.63
C TYR A 222 15.12 0.84 -11.82
N GLU A 223 16.09 1.64 -11.38
CA GLU A 223 17.23 1.14 -10.58
C GLU A 223 16.94 1.07 -9.08
N HIS A 224 16.03 1.91 -8.57
CA HIS A 224 15.78 2.03 -7.13
C HIS A 224 14.50 1.35 -6.66
N SER A 225 13.71 0.80 -7.56
CA SER A 225 12.43 0.17 -7.22
C SER A 225 12.47 -1.34 -7.46
N HIS A 226 12.14 -2.08 -6.41
CA HIS A 226 12.00 -3.54 -6.46
C HIS A 226 10.64 -3.92 -5.91
N PHE A 227 9.97 -4.86 -6.54
CA PHE A 227 8.61 -5.23 -6.17
C PHE A 227 8.50 -6.69 -5.77
N VAL A 228 7.61 -6.96 -4.81
CA VAL A 228 7.24 -8.31 -4.43
C VAL A 228 5.73 -8.49 -4.50
N VAL A 229 5.32 -9.57 -5.13
CA VAL A 229 3.94 -10.06 -5.12
C VAL A 229 3.94 -11.43 -4.46
N GLN A 230 3.12 -11.58 -3.43
CA GLN A 230 2.93 -12.87 -2.79
C GLN A 230 1.66 -13.52 -3.34
N ALA A 231 1.83 -14.55 -4.17
CA ALA A 231 0.72 -15.35 -4.66
C ALA A 231 0.33 -16.41 -3.62
N ASN A 232 -0.95 -16.53 -3.33
CA ASN A 232 -1.52 -17.61 -2.52
C ASN A 232 -2.24 -18.58 -3.44
N GLY A 233 -1.96 -19.90 -3.31
CA GLY A 233 -2.56 -20.94 -4.15
C GLY A 233 -4.08 -21.14 -4.00
N LEU A 234 -4.74 -20.31 -3.18
CA LEU A 234 -6.20 -20.29 -3.02
C LEU A 234 -6.95 -19.55 -4.14
N TYR A 235 -6.24 -18.99 -5.11
CA TYR A 235 -6.82 -18.24 -6.25
C TYR A 235 -6.57 -18.92 -7.60
N LEU A 236 -6.28 -20.23 -7.59
CA LEU A 236 -6.24 -21.08 -8.79
C LEU A 236 -7.40 -22.05 -8.80
#